data_14298a5a0454b9c0cbda5d8b44988b8f
#
_entry.id   14298a5a0454b9c0cbda5d8b44988b8f
#
_cell.length_a   1.000
_cell.length_b   1.000
_cell.length_c   1.000
_cell.angle_alpha   90.00
_cell.angle_beta   90.00
_cell.angle_gamma   90.00
#
_symmetry.space_group_name_H-M   'P 1'
#
loop_
_entity.id
_entity.type
_entity.pdbx_description
1 polymer ?
#
loop_
_entity_poly.entity_id
_entity_poly.type
_entity_poly.pdbx_seq_one_letter_code
_entity_poly.pdbx_strand_id
1 'polypeptide(L)'
;MRGSCGKSNAGRHLMRAALLWTGIVTGLAGYGASARAGTDDDAQQIEQCSRLQQAHIKDTRVELAQIVPAQSRFENVDGTVAVTSAPVCRVVATVSTAPKRKLGIEVWLPLDWNDRLLGTGKSGFGGFIDYSELTSAATRGFAAVNGDTGYKGSGSGEPGKLLDWAADPEALRDWAHLSVHPMTVAAKEIIQAYYGRSAKYSYFSGCGGVEAMREVEDFPDDYDGVDARSPGVYYSQLMQSFLWGAMLPARQPDALLTTDALALLNRAVLQHCGGAHALADGFLDDPAQCRFDPAELQCKSGDSQANCLSAAQVQQAKRLYSPVHNALTGELIYPGFARGSERGWAAIQHQLAAYYAQPLLASSVFGDARWDWTTFDFGADATRVDRHLSPIVNAANPDISRFAARGGKLIMTQGWADAINAPTRPIEYFNKVAERAGGVEGARRSFRLLMVPGMGHCGHGPGPTTLGGSSPPTEYSPDRDVVSALQDWVERGKAPDRFISTKYANDNPNDGVKFERAVCAYPLQARYKGSGSRQLASSFSCVEADAESAGVANR
;
A
#
# COMPACT_ATOMS: atom_id res chain seq x y z
N MET A 1 39.28 -29.30 -10.14
CA MET A 1 39.62 -30.13 -11.28
C MET A 1 39.04 -29.54 -12.53
N ARG A 2 39.88 -29.30 -13.43
CA ARG A 2 39.86 -28.73 -14.76
C ARG A 2 39.04 -29.57 -15.76
N GLY A 3 38.56 -28.90 -16.81
CA GLY A 3 38.28 -29.45 -18.13
C GLY A 3 36.99 -28.84 -18.72
N SER A 4 37.02 -28.09 -19.63
CA SER A 4 37.49 -27.67 -20.97
C SER A 4 36.29 -27.75 -21.93
N CYS A 5 35.84 -26.61 -22.47
CA CYS A 5 36.09 -26.07 -23.81
C CYS A 5 35.64 -26.94 -24.99
N GLY A 6 34.74 -26.43 -25.82
CA GLY A 6 34.39 -26.95 -27.12
C GLY A 6 33.73 -25.86 -27.99
N LYS A 7 34.54 -25.17 -28.78
CA LYS A 7 34.12 -24.31 -29.91
C LYS A 7 33.95 -25.20 -31.16
N SER A 8 32.95 -24.91 -31.99
CA SER A 8 33.08 -25.21 -33.42
C SER A 8 32.39 -24.19 -34.28
N ASN A 9 33.12 -23.82 -35.28
CA ASN A 9 33.01 -22.79 -36.29
C ASN A 9 32.17 -23.19 -37.52
N ALA A 10 31.72 -22.17 -38.22
CA ALA A 10 31.81 -21.94 -39.67
C ALA A 10 30.72 -22.50 -40.60
N GLY A 11 30.30 -21.64 -41.48
CA GLY A 11 29.64 -21.99 -42.73
C GLY A 11 29.01 -20.76 -43.45
N ARG A 12 29.84 -19.97 -44.15
CA ARG A 12 29.40 -18.95 -45.12
C ARG A 12 28.86 -19.65 -46.37
N HIS A 13 27.77 -19.12 -46.93
CA HIS A 13 27.58 -19.11 -48.39
C HIS A 13 26.88 -17.86 -48.84
N LEU A 14 27.63 -17.08 -49.66
CA LEU A 14 27.18 -16.02 -50.54
C LEU A 14 26.53 -16.66 -51.77
N MET A 15 25.42 -16.13 -52.27
CA MET A 15 25.10 -16.14 -53.70
C MET A 15 24.41 -14.82 -54.09
N ARG A 16 25.10 -14.11 -54.99
CA ARG A 16 24.62 -12.98 -55.76
C ARG A 16 23.76 -13.48 -56.94
N ALA A 17 22.66 -12.81 -57.22
CA ALA A 17 22.15 -12.70 -58.60
C ALA A 17 21.51 -11.34 -58.78
N ALA A 18 21.99 -10.65 -59.80
CA ALA A 18 21.51 -9.35 -60.28
C ALA A 18 20.65 -9.56 -61.54
N LEU A 19 19.93 -8.51 -61.91
CA LEU A 19 19.26 -8.18 -63.19
C LEU A 19 17.71 -8.16 -63.04
N LEU A 20 16.94 -7.20 -63.51
CA LEU A 20 17.05 -6.12 -64.46
C LEU A 20 15.86 -5.15 -64.30
N TRP A 21 16.04 -3.93 -64.70
CA TRP A 21 15.12 -2.81 -64.82
C TRP A 21 13.90 -3.06 -65.73
N THR A 22 12.72 -2.53 -65.29
CA THR A 22 11.88 -1.72 -66.21
C THR A 22 11.02 -0.78 -65.35
N GLY A 23 11.06 0.49 -65.66
CA GLY A 23 10.32 1.53 -64.97
C GLY A 23 8.86 1.66 -65.43
N ILE A 24 8.03 2.15 -64.51
CA ILE A 24 6.85 2.95 -64.86
C ILE A 24 6.79 4.10 -63.86
N VAL A 25 6.95 5.32 -64.38
CA VAL A 25 6.66 6.58 -63.69
C VAL A 25 5.18 6.88 -63.87
N THR A 26 4.41 6.94 -62.78
CA THR A 26 3.22 7.82 -62.70
C THR A 26 2.77 7.93 -61.25
N GLY A 27 2.55 9.14 -60.75
CA GLY A 27 1.69 9.44 -59.61
C GLY A 27 2.36 9.91 -58.32
N LEU A 28 3.17 10.95 -58.34
CA LEU A 28 3.46 11.76 -57.14
C LEU A 28 2.42 12.88 -57.03
N ALA A 29 1.37 12.66 -56.27
CA ALA A 29 0.57 13.74 -55.69
C ALA A 29 -0.27 13.14 -54.56
N GLY A 30 0.01 13.50 -53.31
CA GLY A 30 -0.96 13.27 -52.22
C GLY A 30 -0.46 12.63 -50.92
N TYR A 31 0.81 12.80 -50.50
CA TYR A 31 1.27 12.40 -49.17
C TYR A 31 2.08 13.47 -48.42
N GLY A 32 1.66 14.72 -48.56
CA GLY A 32 2.39 15.85 -47.95
C GLY A 32 1.70 16.54 -46.77
N ALA A 33 0.46 16.20 -46.45
CA ALA A 33 -0.31 16.95 -45.46
C ALA A 33 -0.39 16.29 -44.04
N SER A 34 -0.26 14.97 -43.94
CA SER A 34 -0.39 14.28 -42.62
C SER A 34 0.88 14.31 -41.76
N ALA A 35 2.05 14.44 -42.36
CA ALA A 35 3.30 14.47 -41.58
C ALA A 35 3.63 15.85 -40.97
N ARG A 36 3.03 16.93 -41.47
CA ARG A 36 3.25 18.29 -40.94
C ARG A 36 2.36 18.63 -39.75
N ALA A 37 1.14 18.08 -39.65
CA ALA A 37 0.24 18.31 -38.53
C ALA A 37 0.78 17.71 -37.22
N GLY A 38 1.40 16.53 -37.28
CA GLY A 38 1.98 15.89 -36.09
C GLY A 38 3.19 16.63 -35.50
N THR A 39 4.00 17.28 -36.33
CA THR A 39 5.20 18.01 -35.87
C THR A 39 4.89 19.35 -35.20
N ASP A 40 3.82 20.03 -35.60
CA ASP A 40 3.41 21.31 -35.03
C ASP A 40 2.72 21.10 -33.66
N ASP A 41 1.90 20.05 -33.50
CA ASP A 41 1.28 19.69 -32.23
C ASP A 41 2.34 19.25 -31.20
N ASP A 42 3.32 18.45 -31.60
CA ASP A 42 4.41 18.03 -30.73
C ASP A 42 5.24 19.24 -30.24
N ALA A 43 5.57 20.17 -31.12
CA ALA A 43 6.31 21.39 -30.78
C ALA A 43 5.53 22.26 -29.79
N GLN A 44 4.22 22.40 -29.97
CA GLN A 44 3.35 23.16 -29.08
C GLN A 44 3.28 22.51 -27.69
N GLN A 45 3.15 21.19 -27.60
CA GLN A 45 3.13 20.45 -26.35
C GLN A 45 4.46 20.56 -25.58
N ILE A 46 5.59 20.48 -26.29
CA ILE A 46 6.93 20.68 -25.71
C ILE A 46 7.06 22.09 -25.14
N GLU A 47 6.66 23.10 -25.89
CA GLU A 47 6.70 24.51 -25.46
C GLU A 47 5.79 24.73 -24.23
N GLN A 48 4.56 24.23 -24.27
CA GLN A 48 3.61 24.33 -23.16
C GLN A 48 4.17 23.71 -21.89
N CYS A 49 4.77 22.52 -21.97
CA CYS A 49 5.39 21.85 -20.85
C CYS A 49 6.58 22.65 -20.31
N SER A 50 7.50 23.09 -21.17
CA SER A 50 8.71 23.82 -20.76
C SER A 50 8.43 25.19 -20.12
N ARG A 51 7.32 25.85 -20.46
CA ARG A 51 6.88 27.12 -19.84
C ARG A 51 6.62 26.98 -18.34
N LEU A 52 6.31 25.77 -17.84
CA LEU A 52 6.13 25.53 -16.40
C LEU A 52 7.38 25.83 -15.57
N GLN A 53 8.60 25.78 -16.15
CA GLN A 53 9.82 26.16 -15.44
C GLN A 53 9.85 27.64 -15.06
N GLN A 54 9.06 28.47 -15.72
CA GLN A 54 8.94 29.90 -15.45
C GLN A 54 7.61 30.26 -14.77
N ALA A 55 6.75 29.27 -14.53
CA ALA A 55 5.47 29.47 -13.87
C ALA A 55 5.67 29.88 -12.41
N HIS A 56 4.90 30.86 -11.98
CA HIS A 56 4.86 31.24 -10.57
C HIS A 56 3.88 30.33 -9.83
N ILE A 57 4.41 29.35 -9.10
CA ILE A 57 3.67 28.42 -8.25
C ILE A 57 3.99 28.77 -6.80
N LYS A 58 2.97 28.91 -5.97
CA LYS A 58 3.15 29.32 -4.58
C LYS A 58 4.09 28.35 -3.82
N ASP A 59 5.06 28.91 -3.12
CA ASP A 59 6.04 28.17 -2.30
C ASP A 59 6.80 27.06 -3.05
N THR A 60 6.73 27.06 -4.40
CA THR A 60 7.21 25.95 -5.25
C THR A 60 8.17 26.46 -6.31
N ARG A 61 9.32 25.79 -6.43
CA ARG A 61 10.28 25.98 -7.52
C ARG A 61 10.21 24.78 -8.45
N VAL A 62 9.82 25.02 -9.71
CA VAL A 62 9.93 24.02 -10.77
C VAL A 62 11.39 23.95 -11.25
N GLU A 63 12.00 22.79 -11.13
CA GLU A 63 13.40 22.53 -11.48
C GLU A 63 13.53 21.98 -12.90
N LEU A 64 12.55 21.17 -13.32
CA LEU A 64 12.50 20.56 -14.64
C LEU A 64 11.04 20.45 -15.08
N ALA A 65 10.76 20.79 -16.34
CA ALA A 65 9.51 20.46 -17.01
C ALA A 65 9.82 20.07 -18.46
N GLN A 66 9.53 18.81 -18.81
CA GLN A 66 9.83 18.26 -20.13
C GLN A 66 8.85 17.17 -20.52
N ILE A 67 8.62 17.03 -21.83
CA ILE A 67 7.86 15.89 -22.36
C ILE A 67 8.71 14.62 -22.25
N VAL A 68 8.12 13.61 -21.65
CA VAL A 68 8.66 12.24 -21.57
C VAL A 68 7.82 11.37 -22.50
N PRO A 69 8.41 10.74 -23.53
CA PRO A 69 7.67 9.88 -24.45
C PRO A 69 7.20 8.58 -23.79
N ALA A 70 6.24 7.92 -24.41
CA ALA A 70 5.88 6.55 -24.06
C ALA A 70 7.12 5.62 -24.13
N GLN A 71 7.09 4.52 -23.37
CA GLN A 71 8.17 3.54 -23.23
C GLN A 71 9.45 4.08 -22.55
N SER A 72 9.39 5.26 -21.91
CA SER A 72 10.47 5.75 -21.05
C SER A 72 10.53 4.95 -19.75
N ARG A 73 11.76 4.72 -19.28
CA ARG A 73 12.05 3.85 -18.12
C ARG A 73 12.48 4.69 -16.93
N PHE A 74 11.91 4.39 -15.77
CA PHE A 74 12.25 5.01 -14.50
C PHE A 74 12.54 3.91 -13.48
N GLU A 75 13.68 3.99 -12.81
CA GLU A 75 14.11 3.04 -11.80
C GLU A 75 13.69 3.52 -10.41
N ASN A 76 12.98 2.69 -9.67
CA ASN A 76 12.64 2.90 -8.27
C ASN A 76 13.82 2.59 -7.36
N VAL A 77 13.78 3.04 -6.11
CA VAL A 77 14.85 2.80 -5.12
C VAL A 77 15.09 1.32 -4.79
N ASP A 78 14.12 0.47 -5.03
CA ASP A 78 14.21 -1.00 -4.86
C ASP A 78 14.72 -1.73 -6.11
N GLY A 79 15.09 -0.99 -7.17
CA GLY A 79 15.57 -1.52 -8.44
C GLY A 79 14.46 -1.96 -9.39
N THR A 80 13.20 -1.86 -9.01
CA THR A 80 12.09 -2.09 -9.95
C THR A 80 12.02 -0.98 -10.99
N VAL A 81 11.51 -1.30 -12.19
CA VAL A 81 11.48 -0.35 -13.31
C VAL A 81 10.03 -0.09 -13.72
N ALA A 82 9.62 1.17 -13.60
CA ALA A 82 8.38 1.68 -14.15
C ALA A 82 8.57 2.11 -15.61
N VAL A 83 7.58 1.85 -16.47
CA VAL A 83 7.62 2.17 -17.90
C VAL A 83 6.38 2.96 -18.28
N THR A 84 6.55 4.16 -18.86
CA THR A 84 5.44 5.00 -19.31
C THR A 84 4.69 4.32 -20.47
N SER A 85 3.37 4.25 -20.40
CA SER A 85 2.53 3.73 -21.48
C SER A 85 2.12 4.80 -22.49
N ALA A 86 2.11 6.08 -22.07
CA ALA A 86 1.73 7.24 -22.85
C ALA A 86 2.69 8.41 -22.58
N PRO A 87 2.79 9.40 -23.48
CA PRO A 87 3.61 10.59 -23.24
C PRO A 87 3.01 11.45 -22.12
N VAL A 88 3.90 12.04 -21.31
CA VAL A 88 3.54 12.94 -20.21
C VAL A 88 4.45 14.16 -20.18
N CYS A 89 3.94 15.32 -19.77
CA CYS A 89 4.80 16.40 -19.29
C CYS A 89 5.21 16.07 -17.85
N ARG A 90 6.47 15.72 -17.66
CA ARG A 90 7.08 15.46 -16.35
C ARG A 90 7.57 16.75 -15.74
N VAL A 91 7.09 17.07 -14.55
CA VAL A 91 7.51 18.24 -13.78
C VAL A 91 8.19 17.76 -12.50
N VAL A 92 9.46 18.15 -12.32
CA VAL A 92 10.20 17.96 -11.06
C VAL A 92 10.23 19.29 -10.33
N ALA A 93 9.79 19.32 -9.10
CA ALA A 93 9.72 20.56 -8.34
C ALA A 93 10.08 20.35 -6.86
N THR A 94 10.43 21.44 -6.21
CA THR A 94 10.68 21.52 -4.76
C THR A 94 9.69 22.48 -4.13
N VAL A 95 8.94 22.01 -3.13
CA VAL A 95 8.00 22.79 -2.34
C VAL A 95 8.66 23.20 -1.03
N SER A 96 8.58 24.47 -0.67
CA SER A 96 9.06 24.98 0.62
C SER A 96 7.97 24.84 1.67
N THR A 97 8.14 23.94 2.64
CA THR A 97 7.20 23.72 3.75
C THR A 97 7.48 24.64 4.94
N ALA A 98 8.74 25.10 5.07
CA ALA A 98 9.20 26.11 6.03
C ALA A 98 10.52 26.75 5.54
N PRO A 99 11.07 27.80 6.18
CA PRO A 99 12.24 28.54 5.69
C PRO A 99 13.47 27.70 5.33
N LYS A 100 13.66 26.55 5.97
CA LYS A 100 14.79 25.64 5.69
C LYS A 100 14.36 24.23 5.29
N ARG A 101 13.07 24.04 5.01
CA ARG A 101 12.49 22.72 4.72
C ARG A 101 11.96 22.66 3.34
N LYS A 102 12.25 21.58 2.68
CA LYS A 102 11.91 21.33 1.29
C LYS A 102 11.36 19.93 1.11
N LEU A 103 10.33 19.84 0.32
CA LEU A 103 9.71 18.61 -0.14
C LEU A 103 9.95 18.49 -1.64
N GLY A 104 10.62 17.44 -2.08
CA GLY A 104 10.75 17.10 -3.50
C GLY A 104 9.47 16.44 -3.99
N ILE A 105 8.96 16.89 -5.13
CA ILE A 105 7.77 16.32 -5.76
C ILE A 105 7.99 16.08 -7.25
N GLU A 106 7.28 15.11 -7.80
CA GLU A 106 7.10 14.99 -9.24
C GLU A 106 5.61 15.01 -9.59
N VAL A 107 5.28 15.83 -10.61
CA VAL A 107 3.93 15.91 -11.17
C VAL A 107 4.00 15.46 -12.62
N TRP A 108 3.24 14.43 -12.96
CA TRP A 108 3.14 13.89 -14.31
C TRP A 108 1.80 14.26 -14.93
N LEU A 109 1.83 14.97 -16.04
CA LEU A 109 0.67 15.55 -16.70
C LEU A 109 0.45 14.84 -18.05
N PRO A 110 -0.48 13.87 -18.16
CA PRO A 110 -0.77 13.19 -19.41
C PRO A 110 -1.24 14.16 -20.48
N LEU A 111 -0.84 13.93 -21.73
CA LEU A 111 -1.32 14.75 -22.85
C LEU A 111 -2.83 14.51 -23.11
N ASP A 112 -3.29 13.29 -22.85
CA ASP A 112 -4.73 12.92 -22.84
C ASP A 112 -5.25 12.85 -21.40
N TRP A 113 -5.47 14.04 -20.82
CA TRP A 113 -5.87 14.18 -19.41
C TRP A 113 -7.38 13.98 -19.21
N ASN A 114 -7.73 13.18 -18.23
CA ASN A 114 -9.12 12.86 -17.86
C ASN A 114 -9.79 13.87 -16.89
N ASP A 115 -9.24 15.07 -16.74
CA ASP A 115 -9.70 16.15 -15.83
C ASP A 115 -9.62 15.80 -14.33
N ARG A 116 -8.78 14.83 -13.94
CA ARG A 116 -8.65 14.38 -12.55
C ARG A 116 -7.20 14.41 -12.07
N LEU A 117 -7.03 14.65 -10.76
CA LEU A 117 -5.77 14.48 -10.05
C LEU A 117 -5.78 13.15 -9.28
N LEU A 118 -4.69 12.41 -9.31
CA LEU A 118 -4.41 11.32 -8.39
C LEU A 118 -3.11 11.59 -7.64
N GLY A 119 -3.21 11.92 -6.35
CA GLY A 119 -2.08 11.92 -5.45
C GLY A 119 -1.76 10.50 -5.00
N THR A 120 -0.46 10.18 -4.88
CA THR A 120 -0.02 8.86 -4.44
C THR A 120 0.87 8.98 -3.21
N GLY A 121 0.66 8.08 -2.23
CA GLY A 121 1.37 8.07 -0.97
C GLY A 121 2.68 7.29 -0.99
N LYS A 122 3.44 7.39 0.10
CA LYS A 122 4.68 6.66 0.32
C LYS A 122 4.45 5.24 0.81
N SER A 123 5.49 4.42 0.70
CA SER A 123 5.63 3.14 1.40
C SER A 123 6.73 3.23 2.47
N GLY A 124 6.56 2.55 3.60
CA GLY A 124 7.51 2.58 4.71
C GLY A 124 7.73 4.00 5.25
N PHE A 125 9.01 4.41 5.37
CA PHE A 125 9.34 5.80 5.75
C PHE A 125 9.29 6.78 4.56
N GLY A 126 9.12 6.34 3.32
CA GLY A 126 9.19 7.20 2.13
C GLY A 126 10.63 7.65 1.85
N GLY A 127 10.81 8.92 1.48
CA GLY A 127 12.13 9.48 1.15
C GLY A 127 12.51 9.31 -0.31
N PHE A 128 11.56 8.97 -1.18
CA PHE A 128 11.76 8.75 -2.62
C PHE A 128 10.48 9.02 -3.41
N ILE A 129 10.63 9.18 -4.71
CA ILE A 129 9.50 9.23 -5.65
C ILE A 129 9.18 7.80 -6.12
N ASP A 130 7.91 7.39 -6.01
CA ASP A 130 7.44 6.09 -6.51
C ASP A 130 6.98 6.21 -7.96
N TYR A 131 7.85 5.81 -8.87
CA TYR A 131 7.57 5.85 -10.31
C TYR A 131 6.53 4.83 -10.76
N SER A 132 6.35 3.75 -10.03
CA SER A 132 5.32 2.74 -10.34
C SER A 132 3.92 3.31 -10.10
N GLU A 133 3.72 4.02 -9.00
CA GLU A 133 2.45 4.68 -8.69
C GLU A 133 2.19 5.83 -9.68
N LEU A 134 3.18 6.67 -9.99
CA LEU A 134 3.05 7.75 -10.99
C LEU A 134 2.68 7.20 -12.38
N THR A 135 3.37 6.14 -12.83
CA THR A 135 3.11 5.50 -14.11
C THR A 135 1.70 4.89 -14.16
N SER A 136 1.29 4.20 -13.11
CA SER A 136 -0.05 3.61 -13.00
C SER A 136 -1.14 4.68 -13.10
N ALA A 137 -0.99 5.79 -12.38
CA ALA A 137 -1.93 6.91 -12.42
C ALA A 137 -1.97 7.58 -13.80
N ALA A 138 -0.81 7.89 -14.37
CA ALA A 138 -0.72 8.55 -15.69
C ALA A 138 -1.28 7.67 -16.82
N THR A 139 -1.07 6.34 -16.76
CA THR A 139 -1.64 5.38 -17.73
C THR A 139 -3.17 5.43 -17.75
N ARG A 140 -3.79 5.80 -16.63
CA ARG A 140 -5.25 5.96 -16.49
C ARG A 140 -5.73 7.37 -16.84
N GLY A 141 -4.85 8.23 -17.35
CA GLY A 141 -5.14 9.61 -17.74
C GLY A 141 -5.23 10.60 -16.58
N PHE A 142 -4.88 10.22 -15.35
CA PHE A 142 -4.80 11.18 -14.24
C PHE A 142 -3.57 12.06 -14.34
N ALA A 143 -3.69 13.35 -14.06
CA ALA A 143 -2.55 14.10 -13.57
C ALA A 143 -2.11 13.46 -12.24
N ALA A 144 -0.86 13.03 -12.15
CA ALA A 144 -0.36 12.26 -11.02
C ALA A 144 0.66 13.07 -10.21
N VAL A 145 0.68 12.92 -8.89
CA VAL A 145 1.70 13.53 -8.03
C VAL A 145 2.19 12.56 -6.98
N ASN A 146 3.50 12.57 -6.72
CA ASN A 146 4.16 11.83 -5.65
C ASN A 146 5.30 12.67 -5.06
N GLY A 147 5.65 12.48 -3.78
CA GLY A 147 6.64 13.25 -3.06
C GLY A 147 7.60 12.43 -2.21
N ASP A 148 8.77 13.00 -1.92
CA ASP A 148 9.85 12.38 -1.14
C ASP A 148 9.70 12.58 0.39
N THR A 149 8.57 13.09 0.85
CA THR A 149 8.25 13.33 2.28
C THR A 149 9.21 14.27 3.02
N GLY A 150 10.02 15.05 2.29
CA GLY A 150 10.92 16.07 2.85
C GLY A 150 12.30 15.56 3.25
N TYR A 151 12.64 14.32 2.93
CA TYR A 151 14.00 13.78 3.09
C TYR A 151 14.33 12.80 1.94
N LYS A 152 15.58 12.33 1.89
CA LYS A 152 15.99 11.33 0.90
C LYS A 152 16.45 10.05 1.60
N GLY A 153 15.83 8.91 1.24
CA GLY A 153 16.12 7.62 1.86
C GLY A 153 15.46 6.45 1.14
N SER A 154 15.77 5.25 1.59
CA SER A 154 15.32 3.98 0.99
C SER A 154 13.96 3.49 1.49
N GLY A 155 13.25 4.25 2.32
CA GLY A 155 11.98 3.83 2.92
C GLY A 155 12.10 3.03 4.22
N SER A 156 13.32 2.79 4.71
CA SER A 156 13.58 2.17 6.02
C SER A 156 14.78 2.83 6.71
N GLY A 157 14.96 2.57 8.00
CA GLY A 157 16.17 2.95 8.73
C GLY A 157 17.27 1.89 8.58
N GLU A 158 18.39 2.13 9.28
CA GLU A 158 19.48 1.18 9.45
C GLU A 158 19.65 0.86 10.94
N PRO A 159 19.84 -0.43 11.30
CA PRO A 159 20.04 -0.82 12.68
C PRO A 159 21.21 -0.08 13.33
N GLY A 160 20.99 0.48 14.54
CA GLY A 160 22.02 1.20 15.28
C GLY A 160 22.36 2.59 14.76
N LYS A 161 21.60 3.13 13.80
CA LYS A 161 21.73 4.50 13.31
C LYS A 161 20.50 5.33 13.66
N LEU A 162 20.72 6.61 13.95
CA LEU A 162 19.64 7.57 14.08
C LEU A 162 19.15 8.01 12.69
N LEU A 163 17.89 8.35 12.63
CA LEU A 163 17.26 9.00 11.49
C LEU A 163 17.28 10.53 11.74
N ASP A 164 18.12 11.26 11.02
CA ASP A 164 18.28 12.71 11.22
C ASP A 164 16.93 13.45 11.15
N TRP A 165 16.08 13.06 10.19
CA TRP A 165 14.75 13.66 10.02
C TRP A 165 13.80 13.32 11.19
N ALA A 166 13.95 12.17 11.84
CA ALA A 166 13.11 11.79 12.98
C ALA A 166 13.62 12.33 14.31
N ALA A 167 14.90 12.72 14.39
CA ALA A 167 15.49 13.39 15.52
C ALA A 167 15.12 14.90 15.60
N ASP A 168 14.76 15.50 14.47
CA ASP A 168 14.26 16.88 14.37
C ASP A 168 12.72 16.88 14.45
N PRO A 169 12.10 17.46 15.49
CA PRO A 169 10.65 17.44 15.68
C PRO A 169 9.86 18.07 14.52
N GLU A 170 10.42 19.09 13.84
CA GLU A 170 9.77 19.71 12.69
C GLU A 170 9.85 18.80 11.46
N ALA A 171 11.00 18.13 11.22
CA ALA A 171 11.15 17.18 10.13
C ALA A 171 10.25 15.96 10.32
N LEU A 172 10.18 15.46 11.55
CA LEU A 172 9.27 14.38 11.91
C LEU A 172 7.81 14.78 11.64
N ARG A 173 7.44 16.02 11.94
CA ARG A 173 6.11 16.56 11.66
C ARG A 173 5.86 16.71 10.16
N ASP A 174 6.82 17.21 9.38
CA ASP A 174 6.70 17.28 7.92
C ASP A 174 6.46 15.89 7.34
N TRP A 175 7.27 14.91 7.75
CA TRP A 175 7.13 13.53 7.32
C TRP A 175 5.77 12.92 7.68
N ALA A 176 5.33 13.08 8.92
CA ALA A 176 4.15 12.39 9.46
C ALA A 176 2.82 13.09 9.14
N HIS A 177 2.84 14.38 8.88
CA HIS A 177 1.64 15.20 8.90
C HIS A 177 1.48 16.14 7.69
N LEU A 178 2.59 16.72 7.20
CA LEU A 178 2.51 17.80 6.22
C LEU A 178 2.97 17.40 4.81
N SER A 179 3.53 16.20 4.60
CA SER A 179 4.15 15.85 3.32
C SER A 179 3.17 15.85 2.13
N VAL A 180 1.93 15.44 2.32
CA VAL A 180 0.95 15.31 1.23
C VAL A 180 0.24 16.62 0.93
N HIS A 181 -0.18 17.37 1.94
CA HIS A 181 -0.92 18.62 1.73
C HIS A 181 -0.17 19.65 0.86
N PRO A 182 1.08 20.07 1.15
CA PRO A 182 1.82 20.98 0.28
C PRO A 182 2.07 20.43 -1.12
N MET A 183 2.32 19.13 -1.24
CA MET A 183 2.44 18.44 -2.51
C MET A 183 1.16 18.58 -3.34
N THR A 184 0.01 18.38 -2.72
CA THR A 184 -1.31 18.46 -3.34
C THR A 184 -1.63 19.88 -3.81
N VAL A 185 -1.35 20.88 -2.96
CA VAL A 185 -1.56 22.30 -3.30
C VAL A 185 -0.71 22.68 -4.51
N ALA A 186 0.59 22.35 -4.48
CA ALA A 186 1.50 22.61 -5.60
C ALA A 186 1.06 21.91 -6.89
N ALA A 187 0.65 20.64 -6.80
CA ALA A 187 0.16 19.88 -7.95
C ALA A 187 -1.09 20.51 -8.59
N LYS A 188 -2.05 20.96 -7.78
CA LYS A 188 -3.26 21.65 -8.26
C LYS A 188 -2.92 22.95 -8.99
N GLU A 189 -1.97 23.73 -8.50
CA GLU A 189 -1.50 24.95 -9.18
C GLU A 189 -0.74 24.63 -10.50
N ILE A 190 0.11 23.61 -10.51
CA ILE A 190 0.81 23.14 -11.72
C ILE A 190 -0.19 22.65 -12.78
N ILE A 191 -1.21 21.89 -12.38
CA ILE A 191 -2.31 21.45 -13.25
C ILE A 191 -3.02 22.65 -13.87
N GLN A 192 -3.39 23.64 -13.06
CA GLN A 192 -4.03 24.87 -13.54
C GLN A 192 -3.13 25.64 -14.52
N ALA A 193 -1.83 25.73 -14.24
CA ALA A 193 -0.88 26.42 -15.10
C ALA A 193 -0.67 25.70 -16.44
N TYR A 194 -0.67 24.37 -16.45
CA TYR A 194 -0.47 23.57 -17.64
C TYR A 194 -1.72 23.47 -18.51
N TYR A 195 -2.85 23.01 -17.94
CA TYR A 195 -4.07 22.78 -18.72
C TYR A 195 -4.98 24.00 -18.85
N GLY A 196 -4.67 25.13 -18.18
CA GLY A 196 -5.52 26.32 -18.15
C GLY A 196 -6.80 26.15 -17.35
N ARG A 197 -6.99 25.01 -16.67
CA ARG A 197 -8.16 24.70 -15.83
C ARG A 197 -7.76 23.78 -14.69
N SER A 198 -8.49 23.85 -13.57
CA SER A 198 -8.31 22.99 -12.40
C SER A 198 -8.81 21.58 -12.67
N ALA A 199 -8.30 20.61 -11.92
CA ALA A 199 -8.86 19.27 -11.86
C ALA A 199 -10.30 19.33 -11.37
N LYS A 200 -11.20 18.61 -12.05
CA LYS A 200 -12.61 18.54 -11.67
C LYS A 200 -12.81 17.75 -10.40
N TYR A 201 -12.03 16.70 -10.22
CA TYR A 201 -12.01 15.87 -9.03
C TYR A 201 -10.56 15.50 -8.66
N SER A 202 -10.34 15.32 -7.36
CA SER A 202 -9.03 14.94 -6.82
C SER A 202 -9.16 13.68 -5.98
N TYR A 203 -8.28 12.72 -6.22
CA TYR A 203 -8.22 11.44 -5.52
C TYR A 203 -6.86 11.24 -4.89
N PHE A 204 -6.81 10.48 -3.81
CA PHE A 204 -5.56 10.03 -3.19
C PHE A 204 -5.57 8.51 -3.02
N SER A 205 -4.43 7.84 -3.25
CA SER A 205 -4.26 6.42 -3.02
C SER A 205 -2.88 6.14 -2.41
N GLY A 206 -2.83 5.38 -1.31
CA GLY A 206 -1.57 5.09 -0.63
C GLY A 206 -1.56 3.76 0.12
N CYS A 207 -0.44 3.02 -0.04
CA CYS A 207 -0.12 1.86 0.79
C CYS A 207 0.56 2.31 2.09
N GLY A 208 0.24 1.64 3.24
CA GLY A 208 0.65 2.10 4.57
C GLY A 208 -0.28 3.16 5.16
N GLY A 209 -1.03 3.86 4.33
CA GLY A 209 -2.27 4.59 4.51
C GLY A 209 -2.33 5.68 5.59
N VAL A 210 -1.28 5.92 6.38
CA VAL A 210 -1.29 6.99 7.40
C VAL A 210 -1.50 8.35 6.75
N GLU A 211 -0.85 8.61 5.62
CA GLU A 211 -1.00 9.84 4.85
C GLU A 211 -2.41 10.01 4.31
N ALA A 212 -2.99 8.93 3.76
CA ALA A 212 -4.38 8.93 3.30
C ALA A 212 -5.35 9.31 4.43
N MET A 213 -5.10 8.82 5.63
CA MET A 213 -5.91 9.15 6.80
C MET A 213 -5.68 10.60 7.26
N ARG A 214 -4.45 11.14 7.16
CA ARG A 214 -4.18 12.55 7.42
C ARG A 214 -4.96 13.48 6.50
N GLU A 215 -5.06 13.14 5.22
CA GLU A 215 -5.87 13.92 4.27
C GLU A 215 -7.36 13.92 4.65
N VAL A 216 -7.87 12.81 5.14
CA VAL A 216 -9.26 12.72 5.61
C VAL A 216 -9.50 13.51 6.91
N GLU A 217 -8.56 13.42 7.85
CA GLU A 217 -8.70 13.98 9.20
C GLU A 217 -8.36 15.47 9.27
N ASP A 218 -7.24 15.88 8.67
CA ASP A 218 -6.64 17.20 8.88
C ASP A 218 -6.79 18.13 7.66
N PHE A 219 -6.80 17.58 6.43
CA PHE A 219 -6.87 18.33 5.17
C PHE A 219 -8.07 17.91 4.30
N PRO A 220 -9.30 17.96 4.86
CA PRO A 220 -10.48 17.40 4.21
C PRO A 220 -10.84 18.07 2.86
N ASP A 221 -10.25 19.22 2.53
CA ASP A 221 -10.50 19.95 1.29
C ASP A 221 -9.58 19.54 0.12
N ASP A 222 -8.59 18.70 0.37
CA ASP A 222 -7.61 18.34 -0.64
C ASP A 222 -8.11 17.32 -1.65
N TYR A 223 -8.86 16.31 -1.19
CA TYR A 223 -9.32 15.21 -2.04
C TYR A 223 -10.80 14.92 -1.89
N ASP A 224 -11.45 14.58 -3.00
CA ASP A 224 -12.87 14.18 -3.03
C ASP A 224 -13.05 12.69 -2.70
N GLY A 225 -12.04 11.88 -3.01
CA GLY A 225 -12.01 10.44 -2.72
C GLY A 225 -10.64 9.99 -2.25
N VAL A 226 -10.61 9.15 -1.22
CA VAL A 226 -9.37 8.63 -0.61
C VAL A 226 -9.41 7.11 -0.53
N ASP A 227 -8.36 6.45 -1.04
CA ASP A 227 -8.07 5.03 -0.92
C ASP A 227 -6.93 4.84 0.09
N ALA A 228 -7.25 4.32 1.27
CA ALA A 228 -6.31 4.02 2.34
C ALA A 228 -6.06 2.50 2.40
N ARG A 229 -4.92 2.05 1.87
CA ARG A 229 -4.57 0.61 1.83
C ARG A 229 -3.71 0.22 3.02
N SER A 230 -4.15 -0.79 3.80
CA SER A 230 -3.47 -1.30 4.99
C SER A 230 -2.95 -0.20 5.92
N PRO A 231 -3.81 0.74 6.37
CA PRO A 231 -3.34 1.94 7.06
C PRO A 231 -2.84 1.65 8.48
N GLY A 232 -1.66 2.16 8.77
CA GLY A 232 -1.08 2.15 10.12
C GLY A 232 -1.64 3.30 10.98
N VAL A 233 -2.96 3.41 11.15
CA VAL A 233 -3.63 4.53 11.83
C VAL A 233 -3.08 4.83 13.23
N TYR A 234 -2.64 3.81 13.96
CA TYR A 234 -2.00 3.89 15.28
C TYR A 234 -0.49 3.61 15.11
N TYR A 235 0.22 4.51 14.41
CA TYR A 235 1.59 4.26 13.96
C TYR A 235 2.60 4.10 15.09
N SER A 236 2.47 4.84 16.19
CA SER A 236 3.34 4.70 17.37
C SER A 236 3.18 3.33 18.04
N GLN A 237 1.94 2.84 18.14
CA GLN A 237 1.64 1.51 18.68
C GLN A 237 2.07 0.40 17.71
N LEU A 238 2.01 0.65 16.41
CA LEU A 238 2.56 -0.26 15.40
C LEU A 238 4.07 -0.47 15.61
N MET A 239 4.84 0.59 15.84
CA MET A 239 6.27 0.47 16.15
C MET A 239 6.52 -0.35 17.43
N GLN A 240 5.71 -0.14 18.47
CA GLN A 240 5.79 -0.94 19.70
C GLN A 240 5.46 -2.42 19.46
N SER A 241 4.53 -2.73 18.53
CA SER A 241 4.22 -4.11 18.17
C SER A 241 5.38 -4.83 17.48
N PHE A 242 6.18 -4.10 16.70
CA PHE A 242 7.40 -4.64 16.08
C PHE A 242 8.43 -5.05 17.15
N LEU A 243 8.61 -4.22 18.19
CA LEU A 243 9.44 -4.60 19.33
C LEU A 243 8.87 -5.83 20.05
N TRP A 244 7.56 -5.87 20.29
CA TRP A 244 6.90 -7.00 20.93
C TRP A 244 7.15 -8.31 20.17
N GLY A 245 6.99 -8.33 18.86
CA GLY A 245 7.16 -9.51 18.03
C GLY A 245 8.60 -10.03 17.97
N ALA A 246 9.58 -9.11 18.02
CA ALA A 246 11.00 -9.45 17.90
C ALA A 246 11.69 -9.74 19.25
N MET A 247 11.17 -9.24 20.36
CA MET A 247 11.86 -9.25 21.67
C MET A 247 12.10 -10.65 22.22
N LEU A 248 11.11 -11.56 22.13
CA LEU A 248 11.28 -12.91 22.67
C LEU A 248 12.37 -13.69 21.90
N PRO A 249 12.34 -13.82 20.57
CA PRO A 249 13.42 -14.52 19.85
C PRO A 249 14.78 -13.81 19.95
N ALA A 250 14.84 -12.49 20.18
CA ALA A 250 16.10 -11.80 20.42
C ALA A 250 16.72 -12.18 21.78
N ARG A 251 15.91 -12.41 22.80
CA ARG A 251 16.35 -12.83 24.15
C ARG A 251 16.52 -14.35 24.28
N GLN A 252 15.74 -15.09 23.53
CA GLN A 252 15.65 -16.56 23.58
C GLN A 252 15.59 -17.10 22.14
N PRO A 253 16.76 -17.38 21.50
CA PRO A 253 16.82 -17.75 20.08
C PRO A 253 16.03 -19.01 19.69
N ASP A 254 15.83 -19.96 20.59
CA ASP A 254 15.01 -21.16 20.38
C ASP A 254 13.49 -20.90 20.32
N ALA A 255 13.06 -19.68 20.65
CA ALA A 255 11.68 -19.22 20.44
C ALA A 255 11.42 -18.79 18.98
N LEU A 256 12.45 -18.62 18.15
CA LEU A 256 12.29 -18.22 16.76
C LEU A 256 11.42 -19.22 15.99
N LEU A 257 10.32 -18.76 15.43
CA LEU A 257 9.52 -19.53 14.49
C LEU A 257 10.21 -19.52 13.14
N THR A 258 10.86 -20.63 12.79
CA THR A 258 11.51 -20.81 11.47
C THR A 258 10.47 -20.87 10.35
N THR A 259 10.91 -20.79 9.09
CA THR A 259 10.01 -20.94 7.94
C THR A 259 9.17 -22.22 8.00
N ASP A 260 9.79 -23.34 8.42
CA ASP A 260 9.09 -24.63 8.55
C ASP A 260 8.10 -24.61 9.72
N ALA A 261 8.47 -24.01 10.85
CA ALA A 261 7.59 -23.84 12.01
C ALA A 261 6.38 -22.95 11.66
N LEU A 262 6.59 -21.87 10.93
CA LEU A 262 5.51 -21.00 10.42
C LEU A 262 4.61 -21.73 9.43
N ALA A 263 5.16 -22.54 8.54
CA ALA A 263 4.39 -23.35 7.60
C ALA A 263 3.58 -24.44 8.30
N LEU A 264 4.15 -25.10 9.33
CA LEU A 264 3.47 -26.08 10.17
C LEU A 264 2.29 -25.43 10.92
N LEU A 265 2.55 -24.31 11.60
CA LEU A 265 1.54 -23.56 12.36
C LEU A 265 0.40 -23.11 11.43
N ASN A 266 0.70 -22.49 10.30
CA ASN A 266 -0.30 -22.03 9.33
C ASN A 266 -1.17 -23.20 8.83
N ARG A 267 -0.55 -24.35 8.48
CA ARG A 267 -1.30 -25.53 8.03
C ARG A 267 -2.27 -26.03 9.11
N ALA A 268 -1.83 -26.09 10.36
CA ALA A 268 -2.67 -26.52 11.48
C ALA A 268 -3.85 -25.55 11.70
N VAL A 269 -3.60 -24.23 11.62
CA VAL A 269 -4.64 -23.20 11.69
C VAL A 269 -5.67 -23.37 10.58
N LEU A 270 -5.22 -23.52 9.32
CA LEU A 270 -6.11 -23.71 8.18
C LEU A 270 -6.95 -24.99 8.32
N GLN A 271 -6.32 -26.09 8.75
CA GLN A 271 -7.03 -27.37 8.98
C GLN A 271 -8.07 -27.25 10.09
N HIS A 272 -7.71 -26.61 11.21
CA HIS A 272 -8.59 -26.50 12.39
C HIS A 272 -9.80 -25.59 12.09
N CYS A 273 -9.56 -24.44 11.46
CA CYS A 273 -10.57 -23.40 11.33
C CYS A 273 -11.34 -23.43 10.00
N GLY A 274 -10.78 -24.04 8.94
CA GLY A 274 -11.40 -24.04 7.62
C GLY A 274 -11.39 -25.40 6.92
N GLY A 275 -10.72 -26.41 7.52
CA GLY A 275 -10.68 -27.78 7.00
C GLY A 275 -10.05 -27.88 5.61
N ALA A 276 -10.54 -28.86 4.82
CA ALA A 276 -9.99 -29.15 3.49
C ALA A 276 -10.08 -27.96 2.52
N HIS A 277 -11.09 -27.11 2.67
CA HIS A 277 -11.26 -25.93 1.79
C HIS A 277 -10.19 -24.88 2.04
N ALA A 278 -9.98 -24.51 3.30
CA ALA A 278 -8.94 -23.54 3.64
C ALA A 278 -7.52 -24.04 3.32
N LEU A 279 -7.28 -25.36 3.49
CA LEU A 279 -6.01 -25.98 3.05
C LEU A 279 -5.79 -25.87 1.54
N ALA A 280 -6.85 -26.10 0.74
CA ALA A 280 -6.78 -26.02 -0.72
C ALA A 280 -6.62 -24.55 -1.20
N ASP A 281 -7.34 -23.63 -0.57
CA ASP A 281 -7.30 -22.20 -0.90
C ASP A 281 -6.01 -21.52 -0.35
N GLY A 282 -5.47 -22.03 0.76
CA GLY A 282 -4.29 -21.50 1.44
C GLY A 282 -4.58 -20.34 2.41
N PHE A 283 -5.87 -20.04 2.68
CA PHE A 283 -6.30 -18.97 3.58
C PHE A 283 -7.66 -19.27 4.23
N LEU A 284 -8.01 -18.49 5.26
CA LEU A 284 -9.33 -18.51 5.89
C LEU A 284 -10.23 -17.43 5.26
N ASP A 285 -11.49 -17.76 4.96
CA ASP A 285 -12.48 -16.78 4.51
C ASP A 285 -12.88 -15.83 5.68
N ASP A 286 -12.99 -16.35 6.90
CA ASP A 286 -13.31 -15.57 8.11
C ASP A 286 -12.36 -15.92 9.29
N PRO A 287 -11.21 -15.28 9.38
CA PRO A 287 -10.25 -15.49 10.47
C PRO A 287 -10.76 -15.08 11.86
N ALA A 288 -11.74 -14.17 11.95
CA ALA A 288 -12.26 -13.68 13.21
C ALA A 288 -12.93 -14.79 14.05
N GLN A 289 -13.42 -15.84 13.42
CA GLN A 289 -14.05 -16.99 14.07
C GLN A 289 -13.04 -18.06 14.53
N CYS A 290 -11.79 -17.98 14.09
CA CYS A 290 -10.79 -19.00 14.37
C CYS A 290 -10.29 -18.96 15.82
N ARG A 291 -10.33 -20.10 16.51
CA ARG A 291 -9.96 -20.23 17.94
C ARG A 291 -8.82 -21.24 18.18
N PHE A 292 -7.96 -21.45 17.19
CA PHE A 292 -6.83 -22.38 17.30
C PHE A 292 -5.84 -21.95 18.41
N ASP A 293 -5.41 -22.90 19.26
CA ASP A 293 -4.35 -22.71 20.26
C ASP A 293 -3.03 -23.36 19.76
N PRO A 294 -1.93 -22.60 19.61
CA PRO A 294 -0.63 -23.15 19.26
C PRO A 294 -0.12 -24.29 20.17
N ALA A 295 -0.61 -24.39 21.40
CA ALA A 295 -0.27 -25.49 22.30
C ALA A 295 -0.66 -26.88 21.76
N GLU A 296 -1.63 -26.95 20.84
CA GLU A 296 -2.00 -28.20 20.16
C GLU A 296 -0.85 -28.80 19.33
N LEU A 297 0.11 -27.95 18.93
CA LEU A 297 1.30 -28.38 18.19
C LEU A 297 2.54 -28.59 19.06
N GLN A 298 2.44 -28.46 20.38
CA GLN A 298 3.62 -28.58 21.24
C GLN A 298 4.20 -30.01 21.20
N CYS A 299 5.52 -30.11 20.98
CA CYS A 299 6.22 -31.39 20.97
C CYS A 299 6.06 -32.14 22.29
N LYS A 300 5.79 -33.44 22.18
CA LYS A 300 5.80 -34.40 23.30
C LYS A 300 7.14 -35.13 23.32
N SER A 301 7.42 -35.81 24.43
CA SER A 301 8.66 -36.61 24.54
C SER A 301 8.74 -37.65 23.42
N GLY A 302 9.83 -37.59 22.64
CA GLY A 302 10.07 -38.50 21.50
C GLY A 302 9.55 -38.01 20.15
N ASP A 303 8.87 -36.87 20.09
CA ASP A 303 8.40 -36.30 18.82
C ASP A 303 9.58 -35.76 17.97
N SER A 304 9.39 -35.84 16.65
CA SER A 304 10.28 -35.15 15.69
C SER A 304 9.89 -33.67 15.60
N GLN A 305 10.85 -32.77 15.77
CA GLN A 305 10.66 -31.31 15.62
C GLN A 305 10.16 -30.88 14.22
N ALA A 306 10.21 -31.76 13.24
CA ALA A 306 9.63 -31.48 11.93
C ALA A 306 8.09 -31.41 11.95
N ASN A 307 7.45 -32.00 12.97
CA ASN A 307 5.99 -32.10 13.05
C ASN A 307 5.38 -31.44 14.29
N CYS A 308 6.18 -30.73 15.08
CA CYS A 308 5.72 -30.07 16.30
C CYS A 308 6.55 -28.80 16.58
N LEU A 309 6.06 -27.96 17.49
CA LEU A 309 6.72 -26.74 17.95
C LEU A 309 7.36 -26.96 19.31
N SER A 310 8.55 -26.40 19.55
CA SER A 310 9.12 -26.35 20.90
C SER A 310 8.22 -25.54 21.84
N ALA A 311 8.36 -25.70 23.14
CA ALA A 311 7.63 -24.90 24.12
C ALA A 311 7.89 -23.38 23.95
N ALA A 312 9.12 -23.01 23.60
CA ALA A 312 9.51 -21.63 23.32
C ALA A 312 8.83 -21.09 22.05
N GLN A 313 8.76 -21.90 20.99
CA GLN A 313 8.04 -21.54 19.75
C GLN A 313 6.54 -21.41 19.97
N VAL A 314 5.94 -22.27 20.77
CA VAL A 314 4.53 -22.15 21.18
C VAL A 314 4.30 -20.83 21.93
N GLN A 315 5.21 -20.47 22.84
CA GLN A 315 5.14 -19.19 23.56
C GLN A 315 5.21 -18.00 22.59
N GLN A 316 6.12 -18.02 21.60
CA GLN A 316 6.21 -16.97 20.59
C GLN A 316 4.93 -16.89 19.75
N ALA A 317 4.39 -17.99 19.30
CA ALA A 317 3.14 -18.00 18.54
C ALA A 317 1.96 -17.42 19.34
N LYS A 318 1.81 -17.84 20.61
CA LYS A 318 0.80 -17.27 21.51
C LYS A 318 0.99 -15.77 21.71
N ARG A 319 2.25 -15.32 21.86
CA ARG A 319 2.60 -13.91 22.00
C ARG A 319 2.16 -13.08 20.79
N LEU A 320 2.37 -13.58 19.57
CA LEU A 320 1.98 -12.87 18.34
C LEU A 320 0.46 -12.82 18.13
N TYR A 321 -0.28 -13.80 18.60
CA TYR A 321 -1.75 -13.79 18.57
C TYR A 321 -2.40 -12.96 19.67
N SER A 322 -1.68 -12.68 20.75
CA SER A 322 -2.26 -12.06 21.93
C SER A 322 -2.20 -10.54 21.88
N PRO A 323 -3.18 -9.84 22.43
CA PRO A 323 -3.10 -8.40 22.59
C PRO A 323 -1.96 -8.01 23.53
N VAL A 324 -1.39 -6.84 23.28
CA VAL A 324 -0.37 -6.19 24.12
C VAL A 324 -1.00 -5.00 24.79
N HIS A 325 -0.89 -4.93 26.10
CA HIS A 325 -1.40 -3.81 26.90
C HIS A 325 -0.25 -3.07 27.58
N ASN A 326 -0.43 -1.78 27.80
CA ASN A 326 0.45 -0.99 28.64
C ASN A 326 0.35 -1.53 30.08
N ALA A 327 1.48 -1.98 30.62
CA ALA A 327 1.53 -2.63 31.95
C ALA A 327 1.16 -1.67 33.09
N LEU A 328 1.23 -0.33 32.89
CA LEU A 328 0.88 0.68 33.88
C LEU A 328 -0.56 1.16 33.75
N THR A 329 -1.06 1.35 32.53
CA THR A 329 -2.38 1.95 32.30
C THR A 329 -3.46 0.92 31.94
N GLY A 330 -3.08 -0.29 31.52
CA GLY A 330 -3.99 -1.30 30.99
C GLY A 330 -4.50 -1.02 29.57
N GLU A 331 -4.10 0.09 28.95
CA GLU A 331 -4.54 0.45 27.59
C GLU A 331 -3.98 -0.50 26.54
N LEU A 332 -4.79 -0.78 25.51
CA LEU A 332 -4.40 -1.64 24.41
C LEU A 332 -3.34 -0.97 23.53
N ILE A 333 -2.12 -1.50 23.54
CA ILE A 333 -1.05 -1.10 22.61
C ILE A 333 -1.30 -1.74 21.24
N TYR A 334 -1.53 -3.06 21.21
CA TYR A 334 -1.71 -3.78 19.94
C TYR A 334 -2.60 -5.02 20.11
N PRO A 335 -3.50 -5.30 19.15
CA PRO A 335 -4.51 -6.37 19.35
C PRO A 335 -4.02 -7.79 19.06
N GLY A 336 -2.79 -7.95 18.55
CA GLY A 336 -2.28 -9.23 18.03
C GLY A 336 -2.68 -9.48 16.58
N PHE A 337 -2.08 -10.49 15.98
CA PHE A 337 -2.32 -10.86 14.57
C PHE A 337 -3.48 -11.85 14.44
N ALA A 338 -4.14 -11.82 13.28
CA ALA A 338 -5.18 -12.78 12.96
C ALA A 338 -4.59 -14.16 12.65
N ARG A 339 -5.34 -15.21 12.97
CA ARG A 339 -5.03 -16.58 12.53
C ARG A 339 -5.17 -16.67 11.01
N GLY A 340 -4.22 -17.39 10.38
CA GLY A 340 -4.06 -17.43 8.92
C GLY A 340 -3.01 -16.45 8.37
N SER A 341 -2.40 -15.60 9.23
CA SER A 341 -1.33 -14.66 8.85
C SER A 341 0.10 -15.19 9.09
N GLU A 342 0.26 -16.37 9.63
CA GLU A 342 1.51 -16.91 10.19
C GLU A 342 2.66 -16.93 9.18
N ARG A 343 2.36 -17.15 7.89
CA ARG A 343 3.39 -17.16 6.83
C ARG A 343 4.11 -15.81 6.66
N GLY A 344 3.46 -14.72 7.05
CA GLY A 344 4.03 -13.37 7.03
C GLY A 344 4.91 -13.04 8.24
N TRP A 345 4.96 -13.88 9.28
CA TRP A 345 5.56 -13.54 10.57
C TRP A 345 7.10 -13.56 10.61
N ALA A 346 7.77 -13.98 9.54
CA ALA A 346 9.24 -13.97 9.51
C ALA A 346 9.80 -12.56 9.79
N ALA A 347 9.26 -11.52 9.15
CA ALA A 347 9.74 -10.15 9.28
C ALA A 347 9.48 -9.55 10.68
N ILE A 348 8.35 -9.83 11.30
CA ILE A 348 7.97 -9.27 12.62
C ILE A 348 8.89 -9.77 13.74
N GLN A 349 9.52 -10.92 13.58
CA GLN A 349 10.39 -11.50 14.60
C GLN A 349 11.79 -10.85 14.65
N HIS A 350 12.15 -10.00 13.70
CA HIS A 350 13.44 -9.31 13.69
C HIS A 350 13.45 -8.05 12.82
N GLN A 351 13.16 -8.15 11.53
CA GLN A 351 13.42 -7.09 10.54
C GLN A 351 12.63 -5.81 10.84
N LEU A 352 11.36 -5.92 11.18
CA LEU A 352 10.52 -4.74 11.43
C LEU A 352 10.98 -3.98 12.69
N ALA A 353 11.43 -4.68 13.72
CA ALA A 353 12.03 -4.03 14.88
C ALA A 353 13.34 -3.33 14.54
N ALA A 354 14.24 -4.01 13.82
CA ALA A 354 15.58 -3.52 13.53
C ALA A 354 15.62 -2.35 12.52
N TYR A 355 14.73 -2.37 11.50
CA TYR A 355 14.77 -1.40 10.39
C TYR A 355 13.71 -0.29 10.50
N TYR A 356 12.69 -0.46 11.36
CA TYR A 356 11.63 0.53 11.54
C TYR A 356 11.50 1.01 12.98
N ALA A 357 11.16 0.11 13.93
CA ALA A 357 10.89 0.54 15.29
C ALA A 357 12.11 1.10 16.00
N GLN A 358 13.24 0.39 15.98
CA GLN A 358 14.46 0.83 16.64
C GLN A 358 14.98 2.17 16.10
N PRO A 359 15.18 2.37 14.77
CA PRO A 359 15.70 3.65 14.29
C PRO A 359 14.75 4.82 14.56
N LEU A 360 13.43 4.62 14.40
CA LEU A 360 12.46 5.68 14.66
C LEU A 360 12.40 6.06 16.13
N LEU A 361 12.25 5.08 17.03
CA LEU A 361 12.12 5.35 18.47
C LEU A 361 13.44 5.84 19.09
N ALA A 362 14.58 5.27 18.66
CA ALA A 362 15.90 5.75 19.06
C ALA A 362 16.10 7.24 18.71
N SER A 363 15.64 7.65 17.52
CA SER A 363 15.79 9.04 17.06
C SER A 363 14.80 9.99 17.71
N SER A 364 13.51 9.66 17.70
CA SER A 364 12.43 10.59 18.05
C SER A 364 12.08 10.59 19.55
N VAL A 365 12.39 9.50 20.28
CA VAL A 365 11.96 9.36 21.69
C VAL A 365 13.12 9.21 22.64
N PHE A 366 14.11 8.37 22.33
CA PHE A 366 15.20 8.03 23.26
C PHE A 366 16.45 8.90 23.08
N GLY A 367 16.72 9.40 21.86
CA GLY A 367 17.88 10.27 21.56
C GLY A 367 19.22 9.52 21.61
N ASP A 368 19.24 8.20 21.50
CA ASP A 368 20.44 7.35 21.60
C ASP A 368 20.46 6.25 20.52
N ALA A 369 21.41 6.33 19.58
CA ALA A 369 21.62 5.31 18.55
C ALA A 369 21.94 3.90 19.12
N ARG A 370 22.49 3.85 20.35
CA ARG A 370 22.84 2.59 21.03
C ARG A 370 21.74 2.07 21.93
N TRP A 371 20.56 2.71 21.91
CA TRP A 371 19.43 2.25 22.70
C TRP A 371 19.11 0.77 22.41
N ASP A 372 19.15 -0.04 23.47
CA ASP A 372 18.84 -1.45 23.38
C ASP A 372 17.33 -1.67 23.44
N TRP A 373 16.71 -1.78 22.29
CA TRP A 373 15.28 -2.01 22.14
C TRP A 373 14.79 -3.32 22.79
N THR A 374 15.69 -4.29 23.03
CA THR A 374 15.31 -5.53 23.69
C THR A 374 14.95 -5.31 25.17
N THR A 375 15.35 -4.19 25.74
CA THR A 375 15.02 -3.80 27.14
C THR A 375 13.74 -2.97 27.24
N PHE A 376 13.03 -2.70 26.14
CA PHE A 376 11.82 -1.87 26.12
C PHE A 376 10.79 -2.32 27.14
N ASP A 377 10.34 -1.40 28.00
CA ASP A 377 9.31 -1.61 29.01
C ASP A 377 7.93 -1.22 28.45
N PHE A 378 7.04 -2.21 28.33
CA PHE A 378 5.67 -2.01 27.84
C PHE A 378 4.75 -1.26 28.81
N GLY A 379 5.29 -0.72 29.92
CA GLY A 379 4.64 0.22 30.82
C GLY A 379 5.22 1.61 30.67
N ALA A 380 6.43 1.85 31.21
CA ALA A 380 7.05 3.16 31.27
C ALA A 380 7.49 3.67 29.89
N ASP A 381 8.21 2.85 29.10
CA ASP A 381 8.66 3.27 27.77
C ASP A 381 7.50 3.39 26.79
N ALA A 382 6.50 2.50 26.85
CA ALA A 382 5.28 2.60 26.06
C ALA A 382 4.57 3.95 26.35
N THR A 383 4.41 4.32 27.61
CA THR A 383 3.83 5.61 28.01
C THR A 383 4.66 6.80 27.49
N ARG A 384 6.00 6.68 27.49
CA ARG A 384 6.89 7.70 26.94
C ARG A 384 6.71 7.84 25.43
N VAL A 385 6.66 6.72 24.68
CA VAL A 385 6.42 6.71 23.25
C VAL A 385 5.06 7.34 22.92
N ASP A 386 3.99 6.95 23.61
CA ASP A 386 2.66 7.48 23.35
C ASP A 386 2.60 9.00 23.60
N ARG A 387 3.22 9.49 24.66
CA ARG A 387 3.24 10.93 24.97
C ARG A 387 3.99 11.76 23.92
N HIS A 388 5.11 11.27 23.43
CA HIS A 388 5.99 12.05 22.56
C HIS A 388 5.70 11.85 21.07
N LEU A 389 5.33 10.66 20.66
CA LEU A 389 5.24 10.30 19.25
C LEU A 389 3.80 10.22 18.74
N SER A 390 2.85 9.70 19.51
CA SER A 390 1.46 9.51 19.06
C SER A 390 0.79 10.77 18.53
N PRO A 391 0.94 11.96 19.18
CA PRO A 391 0.33 13.18 18.66
C PRO A 391 0.85 13.62 17.29
N ILE A 392 2.04 13.14 16.91
CA ILE A 392 2.69 13.51 15.65
C ILE A 392 2.37 12.49 14.56
N VAL A 393 2.52 11.18 14.85
CA VAL A 393 2.52 10.15 13.79
C VAL A 393 1.21 9.38 13.65
N ASN A 394 0.32 9.41 14.65
CA ASN A 394 -0.95 8.69 14.55
C ASN A 394 -1.98 9.50 13.76
N ALA A 395 -2.69 8.85 12.85
CA ALA A 395 -3.85 9.37 12.14
C ALA A 395 -5.07 8.54 12.58
N ALA A 396 -5.51 8.77 13.81
CA ALA A 396 -6.50 7.94 14.51
C ALA A 396 -7.69 8.76 15.05
N ASN A 397 -7.89 9.99 14.54
CA ASN A 397 -9.05 10.80 14.88
C ASN A 397 -10.29 10.25 14.18
N PRO A 398 -11.29 9.72 14.91
CA PRO A 398 -12.50 9.18 14.29
C PRO A 398 -13.50 10.27 13.85
N ASP A 399 -13.19 11.53 14.08
CA ASP A 399 -14.02 12.63 13.61
C ASP A 399 -13.65 13.05 12.18
N ILE A 400 -14.24 12.36 11.22
CA ILE A 400 -14.13 12.67 9.78
C ILE A 400 -15.34 13.49 9.28
N SER A 401 -16.07 14.14 10.18
CA SER A 401 -17.33 14.85 9.84
C SER A 401 -17.11 15.98 8.82
N ARG A 402 -15.99 16.71 8.89
CA ARG A 402 -15.65 17.76 7.92
C ARG A 402 -15.47 17.19 6.50
N PHE A 403 -14.73 16.08 6.37
CA PHE A 403 -14.55 15.39 5.10
C PHE A 403 -15.88 14.85 4.55
N ALA A 404 -16.69 14.20 5.40
CA ALA A 404 -17.98 13.67 5.04
C ALA A 404 -18.98 14.77 4.62
N ALA A 405 -19.01 15.91 5.34
CA ALA A 405 -19.94 17.01 5.09
C ALA A 405 -19.74 17.67 3.71
N ARG A 406 -18.49 17.71 3.20
CA ARG A 406 -18.24 18.23 1.85
C ARG A 406 -18.46 17.19 0.73
N GLY A 407 -18.92 15.99 1.06
CA GLY A 407 -19.15 14.90 0.11
C GLY A 407 -18.00 13.94 -0.07
N GLY A 408 -16.91 14.07 0.69
CA GLY A 408 -15.72 13.21 0.62
C GLY A 408 -16.03 11.73 0.83
N LYS A 409 -15.30 10.86 0.15
CA LYS A 409 -15.48 9.39 0.19
C LYS A 409 -14.17 8.69 0.53
N LEU A 410 -14.20 7.84 1.56
CA LEU A 410 -13.07 7.02 2.02
C LEU A 410 -13.36 5.55 1.72
N ILE A 411 -12.45 4.87 1.03
CA ILE A 411 -12.39 3.42 1.00
C ILE A 411 -11.09 2.99 1.70
N MET A 412 -11.23 2.18 2.72
CA MET A 412 -10.11 1.58 3.44
C MET A 412 -10.06 0.09 3.15
N THR A 413 -8.88 -0.42 2.75
CA THR A 413 -8.69 -1.83 2.42
C THR A 413 -7.68 -2.45 3.38
N GLN A 414 -8.04 -3.58 4.01
CA GLN A 414 -7.19 -4.31 4.95
C GLN A 414 -7.19 -5.79 4.66
N GLY A 415 -6.01 -6.38 4.59
CA GLY A 415 -5.84 -7.82 4.47
C GLY A 415 -5.99 -8.55 5.80
N TRP A 416 -6.74 -9.65 5.84
CA TRP A 416 -6.82 -10.49 7.03
C TRP A 416 -5.51 -11.21 7.36
N ALA A 417 -4.65 -11.47 6.35
CA ALA A 417 -3.34 -12.08 6.55
C ALA A 417 -2.21 -11.06 6.68
N ASP A 418 -2.53 -9.79 6.92
CA ASP A 418 -1.53 -8.73 7.12
C ASP A 418 -0.73 -9.00 8.42
N ALA A 419 0.57 -9.24 8.25
CA ALA A 419 1.52 -9.51 9.33
C ALA A 419 2.35 -8.26 9.70
N ILE A 420 1.94 -7.09 9.23
CA ILE A 420 2.52 -5.79 9.58
C ILE A 420 1.49 -5.01 10.40
N ASN A 421 0.33 -4.71 9.82
CA ASN A 421 -0.76 -4.03 10.51
C ASN A 421 -1.82 -5.04 10.96
N ALA A 422 -2.07 -5.13 12.26
CA ALA A 422 -3.10 -6.04 12.78
C ALA A 422 -4.47 -5.72 12.16
N PRO A 423 -5.14 -6.72 11.54
CA PRO A 423 -6.36 -6.50 10.75
C PRO A 423 -7.52 -5.90 11.54
N THR A 424 -7.55 -6.07 12.86
CA THR A 424 -8.62 -5.55 13.73
C THR A 424 -8.51 -4.04 14.00
N ARG A 425 -7.34 -3.39 13.77
CA ARG A 425 -7.19 -1.95 13.96
C ARG A 425 -8.07 -1.09 13.02
N PRO A 426 -8.15 -1.37 11.72
CA PRO A 426 -9.11 -0.70 10.85
C PRO A 426 -10.57 -0.91 11.25
N ILE A 427 -10.91 -2.10 11.78
CA ILE A 427 -12.26 -2.38 12.30
C ILE A 427 -12.55 -1.50 13.54
N GLU A 428 -11.59 -1.40 14.48
CA GLU A 428 -11.70 -0.51 15.63
C GLU A 428 -11.90 0.94 15.21
N TYR A 429 -11.11 1.42 14.24
CA TYR A 429 -11.24 2.77 13.71
C TYR A 429 -12.62 3.00 13.07
N PHE A 430 -13.08 2.07 12.21
CA PHE A 430 -14.40 2.15 11.59
C PHE A 430 -15.52 2.24 12.64
N ASN A 431 -15.44 1.42 13.69
CA ASN A 431 -16.45 1.42 14.75
C ASN A 431 -16.49 2.75 15.52
N LYS A 432 -15.33 3.35 15.81
CA LYS A 432 -15.23 4.69 16.43
C LYS A 432 -15.81 5.78 15.52
N VAL A 433 -15.58 5.71 14.20
CA VAL A 433 -16.23 6.61 13.23
C VAL A 433 -17.74 6.39 13.22
N ALA A 434 -18.20 5.13 13.26
CA ALA A 434 -19.62 4.80 13.28
C ALA A 434 -20.33 5.35 14.54
N GLU A 435 -19.71 5.23 15.70
CA GLU A 435 -20.23 5.82 16.95
C GLU A 435 -20.45 7.33 16.81
N ARG A 436 -19.50 8.06 16.22
CA ARG A 436 -19.62 9.51 15.99
C ARG A 436 -20.62 9.89 14.90
N ALA A 437 -20.75 9.04 13.89
CA ALA A 437 -21.63 9.27 12.74
C ALA A 437 -23.11 8.89 13.00
N GLY A 438 -23.46 8.43 14.20
CA GLY A 438 -24.82 8.00 14.54
C GLY A 438 -25.12 6.57 14.10
N GLY A 439 -24.14 5.70 14.09
CA GLY A 439 -24.22 4.28 13.76
C GLY A 439 -23.54 3.91 12.43
N VAL A 440 -23.54 2.62 12.14
CA VAL A 440 -22.90 2.03 10.95
C VAL A 440 -23.40 2.68 9.66
N GLU A 441 -24.71 2.86 9.50
CA GLU A 441 -25.29 3.50 8.32
C GLU A 441 -24.85 4.97 8.19
N GLY A 442 -24.63 5.65 9.32
CA GLY A 442 -24.05 7.00 9.34
C GLY A 442 -22.65 7.04 8.75
N ALA A 443 -21.78 6.16 9.22
CA ALA A 443 -20.42 6.02 8.69
C ALA A 443 -20.42 5.63 7.20
N ARG A 444 -21.27 4.70 6.80
CA ARG A 444 -21.35 4.19 5.43
C ARG A 444 -21.76 5.25 4.39
N ARG A 445 -22.24 6.41 4.76
CA ARG A 445 -22.48 7.53 3.81
C ARG A 445 -21.19 8.06 3.18
N SER A 446 -20.05 7.91 3.89
CA SER A 446 -18.74 8.43 3.44
C SER A 446 -17.58 7.46 3.59
N PHE A 447 -17.75 6.33 4.27
CA PHE A 447 -16.67 5.38 4.56
C PHE A 447 -17.05 3.94 4.23
N ARG A 448 -16.18 3.23 3.51
CA ARG A 448 -16.23 1.78 3.27
C ARG A 448 -14.94 1.15 3.78
N LEU A 449 -15.06 0.11 4.62
CA LEU A 449 -13.95 -0.74 5.03
C LEU A 449 -14.07 -2.09 4.31
N LEU A 450 -13.02 -2.50 3.63
CA LEU A 450 -12.91 -3.77 2.91
C LEU A 450 -11.94 -4.70 3.64
N MET A 451 -12.45 -5.79 4.21
CA MET A 451 -11.63 -6.83 4.86
C MET A 451 -11.39 -7.97 3.88
N VAL A 452 -10.15 -8.11 3.38
CA VAL A 452 -9.83 -9.03 2.28
C VAL A 452 -9.26 -10.35 2.81
N PRO A 453 -9.93 -11.51 2.58
CA PRO A 453 -9.46 -12.81 3.05
C PRO A 453 -8.10 -13.18 2.47
N GLY A 454 -7.15 -13.62 3.29
CA GLY A 454 -5.84 -14.11 2.87
C GLY A 454 -4.92 -13.08 2.19
N MET A 455 -5.32 -11.81 2.10
CA MET A 455 -4.44 -10.75 1.62
C MET A 455 -3.48 -10.32 2.74
N GLY A 456 -2.21 -10.10 2.37
CA GLY A 456 -1.18 -9.54 3.24
C GLY A 456 -1.20 -8.01 3.25
N HIS A 457 -0.04 -7.41 3.57
CA HIS A 457 0.10 -5.95 3.62
C HIS A 457 0.04 -5.33 2.23
N CYS A 458 -0.94 -4.46 1.99
CA CYS A 458 -1.19 -3.75 0.72
C CYS A 458 -1.35 -4.63 -0.53
N GLY A 459 -1.50 -5.91 -0.39
CA GLY A 459 -1.52 -6.91 -1.45
C GLY A 459 -0.77 -8.15 -1.02
N HIS A 460 -0.33 -8.97 -1.98
CA HIS A 460 0.37 -10.24 -1.72
C HIS A 460 -0.44 -11.24 -0.87
N GLY A 461 0.17 -12.39 -0.57
CA GLY A 461 -0.48 -13.43 0.22
C GLY A 461 -1.27 -14.45 -0.62
N PRO A 462 -1.82 -15.49 0.02
CA PRO A 462 -2.51 -16.59 -0.67
C PRO A 462 -3.90 -16.24 -1.19
N GLY A 463 -4.54 -15.21 -0.61
CA GLY A 463 -5.89 -14.78 -0.95
C GLY A 463 -5.99 -13.98 -2.25
N PRO A 464 -7.19 -13.49 -2.59
CA PRO A 464 -7.39 -12.60 -3.73
C PRO A 464 -6.81 -11.23 -3.37
N THR A 465 -5.80 -10.80 -4.11
CA THR A 465 -4.98 -9.63 -3.72
C THR A 465 -5.12 -8.44 -4.67
N THR A 466 -5.88 -8.59 -5.75
CA THR A 466 -5.97 -7.56 -6.79
C THR A 466 -7.25 -6.74 -6.64
N LEU A 467 -7.08 -5.49 -6.18
CA LEU A 467 -8.14 -4.48 -6.00
C LEU A 467 -7.70 -3.08 -6.45
N GLY A 468 -6.60 -2.96 -7.18
CA GLY A 468 -6.02 -1.70 -7.60
C GLY A 468 -4.68 -1.35 -6.91
N GLY A 469 -4.20 -0.14 -7.07
CA GLY A 469 -2.92 0.31 -6.53
C GLY A 469 -1.73 -0.47 -7.08
N SER A 470 -0.86 -0.95 -6.20
CA SER A 470 0.33 -1.75 -6.53
C SER A 470 0.02 -3.15 -7.11
N SER A 471 -1.24 -3.58 -7.03
CA SER A 471 -1.73 -4.82 -7.65
C SER A 471 -2.91 -4.50 -8.58
N PRO A 472 -2.66 -3.87 -9.74
CA PRO A 472 -3.72 -3.41 -10.63
C PRO A 472 -4.46 -4.59 -11.26
N PRO A 473 -5.80 -4.49 -11.42
CA PRO A 473 -6.57 -5.45 -12.17
C PRO A 473 -6.26 -5.33 -13.67
N THR A 474 -6.60 -6.36 -14.43
CA THR A 474 -6.55 -6.30 -15.90
C THR A 474 -7.66 -5.42 -16.49
N GLU A 475 -8.69 -5.13 -15.70
CA GLU A 475 -9.83 -4.28 -16.04
C GLU A 475 -10.11 -3.28 -14.92
N TYR A 476 -10.06 -1.99 -15.24
CA TYR A 476 -10.38 -0.91 -14.31
C TYR A 476 -11.89 -0.65 -14.30
N SER A 477 -12.64 -1.43 -13.52
CA SER A 477 -14.08 -1.25 -13.31
C SER A 477 -14.41 -1.00 -11.83
N PRO A 478 -15.54 -0.35 -11.51
CA PRO A 478 -15.89 0.01 -10.12
C PRO A 478 -16.09 -1.18 -9.18
N ASP A 479 -16.28 -2.37 -9.70
CA ASP A 479 -16.41 -3.60 -8.92
C ASP A 479 -15.07 -4.37 -8.76
N ARG A 480 -13.98 -3.93 -9.42
CA ARG A 480 -12.67 -4.59 -9.41
C ARG A 480 -11.51 -3.70 -8.99
N ASP A 481 -11.70 -2.39 -9.03
CA ASP A 481 -10.64 -1.40 -8.75
C ASP A 481 -11.15 -0.32 -7.79
N VAL A 482 -10.47 -0.14 -6.67
CA VAL A 482 -10.87 0.78 -5.60
C VAL A 482 -10.93 2.24 -6.08
N VAL A 483 -9.96 2.67 -6.90
CA VAL A 483 -9.96 4.05 -7.43
C VAL A 483 -11.11 4.27 -8.40
N SER A 484 -11.43 3.29 -9.26
CA SER A 484 -12.61 3.36 -10.13
C SER A 484 -13.92 3.36 -9.34
N ALA A 485 -13.97 2.61 -8.24
CA ALA A 485 -15.11 2.63 -7.32
C ALA A 485 -15.27 3.98 -6.62
N LEU A 486 -14.17 4.60 -6.20
CA LEU A 486 -14.18 5.97 -5.65
C LEU A 486 -14.70 6.98 -6.65
N GLN A 487 -14.26 6.90 -7.92
CA GLN A 487 -14.76 7.76 -9.00
C GLN A 487 -16.28 7.59 -9.16
N ASP A 488 -16.76 6.35 -9.19
CA ASP A 488 -18.20 6.07 -9.34
C ASP A 488 -19.01 6.60 -8.13
N TRP A 489 -18.43 6.47 -6.93
CA TRP A 489 -19.08 6.95 -5.71
C TRP A 489 -19.08 8.47 -5.60
N VAL A 490 -17.93 9.13 -5.82
CA VAL A 490 -17.80 10.60 -5.76
C VAL A 490 -18.61 11.28 -6.87
N GLU A 491 -18.49 10.79 -8.11
CA GLU A 491 -18.99 11.48 -9.29
C GLU A 491 -20.44 11.14 -9.63
N ARG A 492 -20.90 9.93 -9.27
CA ARG A 492 -22.22 9.40 -9.61
C ARG A 492 -23.04 8.95 -8.40
N GLY A 493 -22.49 9.05 -7.19
CA GLY A 493 -23.19 8.68 -5.96
C GLY A 493 -23.37 7.16 -5.75
N LYS A 494 -22.72 6.31 -6.56
CA LYS A 494 -22.86 4.87 -6.49
C LYS A 494 -21.86 4.28 -5.48
N ALA A 495 -22.34 4.09 -4.25
CA ALA A 495 -21.52 3.54 -3.18
C ALA A 495 -21.15 2.06 -3.44
N PRO A 496 -19.88 1.66 -3.31
CA PRO A 496 -19.48 0.27 -3.48
C PRO A 496 -19.74 -0.54 -2.20
N ASP A 497 -20.59 -1.56 -2.29
CA ASP A 497 -20.86 -2.48 -1.17
C ASP A 497 -20.23 -3.86 -1.37
N ARG A 498 -19.77 -4.16 -2.59
CA ARG A 498 -19.18 -5.44 -2.97
C ARG A 498 -18.15 -5.25 -4.06
N PHE A 499 -17.01 -5.92 -3.90
CA PHE A 499 -15.94 -6.00 -4.90
C PHE A 499 -15.70 -7.44 -5.35
N ILE A 500 -15.08 -7.58 -6.50
CA ILE A 500 -14.52 -8.83 -7.02
C ILE A 500 -13.01 -8.71 -6.96
N SER A 501 -12.40 -9.31 -5.95
CA SER A 501 -10.94 -9.37 -5.86
C SER A 501 -10.42 -10.62 -6.57
N THR A 502 -9.36 -10.47 -7.34
CA THR A 502 -8.78 -11.50 -8.19
C THR A 502 -7.44 -11.99 -7.64
N LYS A 503 -7.22 -13.29 -7.73
CA LYS A 503 -5.90 -13.91 -7.62
C LYS A 503 -5.45 -14.38 -8.97
N TYR A 504 -4.32 -13.88 -9.44
CA TYR A 504 -3.68 -14.38 -10.65
C TYR A 504 -2.74 -15.54 -10.34
N ALA A 505 -2.54 -16.43 -11.30
CA ALA A 505 -1.50 -17.43 -11.20
C ALA A 505 -0.13 -16.73 -11.11
N ASN A 506 0.74 -17.22 -10.19
CA ASN A 506 2.05 -16.63 -9.90
C ASN A 506 2.02 -15.11 -9.55
N ASP A 507 0.88 -14.59 -9.11
CA ASP A 507 0.64 -13.15 -8.89
C ASP A 507 0.90 -12.28 -10.13
N ASN A 508 0.83 -12.85 -11.32
CA ASN A 508 1.05 -12.17 -12.59
C ASN A 508 -0.23 -12.18 -13.44
N PRO A 509 -0.80 -11.00 -13.78
CA PRO A 509 -1.99 -10.91 -14.62
C PRO A 509 -1.89 -11.64 -15.96
N ASN A 510 -0.69 -11.74 -16.54
CA ASN A 510 -0.44 -12.42 -17.81
C ASN A 510 -0.55 -13.96 -17.72
N ASP A 511 -0.46 -14.52 -16.51
CA ASP A 511 -0.56 -15.97 -16.28
C ASP A 511 -2.02 -16.43 -16.08
N GLY A 512 -2.98 -15.50 -16.16
CA GLY A 512 -4.41 -15.77 -16.07
C GLY A 512 -4.95 -15.83 -14.64
N VAL A 513 -6.28 -15.82 -14.55
CA VAL A 513 -7.01 -15.84 -13.27
C VAL A 513 -6.94 -17.22 -12.64
N LYS A 514 -6.44 -17.28 -11.41
CA LYS A 514 -6.45 -18.51 -10.60
C LYS A 514 -7.80 -18.69 -9.90
N PHE A 515 -8.31 -17.63 -9.26
CA PHE A 515 -9.65 -17.56 -8.67
C PHE A 515 -10.06 -16.12 -8.38
N GLU A 516 -11.34 -15.94 -8.08
CA GLU A 516 -11.93 -14.69 -7.62
C GLU A 516 -12.67 -14.87 -6.29
N ARG A 517 -12.76 -13.82 -5.48
CA ARG A 517 -13.61 -13.76 -4.29
C ARG A 517 -14.43 -12.47 -4.27
N ALA A 518 -15.64 -12.58 -3.76
CA ALA A 518 -16.36 -11.39 -3.32
C ALA A 518 -15.69 -10.82 -2.07
N VAL A 519 -15.48 -9.49 -2.05
CA VAL A 519 -15.08 -8.74 -0.87
C VAL A 519 -16.21 -7.78 -0.55
N CYS A 520 -16.79 -7.91 0.63
CA CYS A 520 -17.95 -7.13 1.05
C CYS A 520 -17.53 -5.98 1.96
N ALA A 521 -18.21 -4.84 1.83
CA ALA A 521 -17.98 -3.72 2.73
C ALA A 521 -18.43 -4.06 4.15
N TYR A 522 -17.51 -3.93 5.13
CA TYR A 522 -17.78 -4.18 6.54
C TYR A 522 -19.01 -3.37 7.03
N PRO A 523 -19.88 -3.92 7.90
CA PRO A 523 -19.76 -5.19 8.61
C PRO A 523 -20.22 -6.44 7.83
N LEU A 524 -20.56 -6.31 6.55
CA LEU A 524 -20.92 -7.47 5.74
C LEU A 524 -19.70 -8.38 5.48
N GLN A 525 -19.96 -9.68 5.38
CA GLN A 525 -18.96 -10.70 5.07
C GLN A 525 -19.37 -11.49 3.83
N ALA A 526 -18.37 -11.94 3.05
CA ALA A 526 -18.60 -12.84 1.92
C ALA A 526 -18.84 -14.27 2.43
N ARG A 527 -20.03 -14.83 2.18
CA ARG A 527 -20.38 -16.20 2.53
C ARG A 527 -20.64 -17.02 1.28
N TYR A 528 -20.03 -18.21 1.20
CA TYR A 528 -20.29 -19.16 0.12
C TYR A 528 -21.74 -19.61 0.13
N LYS A 529 -22.40 -19.60 -1.03
CA LYS A 529 -23.83 -19.90 -1.21
C LYS A 529 -24.18 -21.40 -1.07
N GLY A 530 -23.18 -22.28 -0.90
CA GLY A 530 -23.35 -23.71 -0.87
C GLY A 530 -23.47 -24.38 -2.26
N SER A 531 -23.44 -23.59 -3.33
CA SER A 531 -23.50 -24.08 -4.72
C SER A 531 -22.64 -23.22 -5.64
N GLY A 532 -22.23 -23.79 -6.79
CA GLY A 532 -21.31 -23.16 -7.73
C GLY A 532 -19.84 -23.40 -7.38
N SER A 533 -18.93 -22.95 -8.25
CA SER A 533 -17.49 -23.06 -8.01
C SER A 533 -17.02 -22.06 -6.94
N ARG A 534 -16.29 -22.52 -5.93
CA ARG A 534 -15.60 -21.63 -4.98
C ARG A 534 -14.52 -20.77 -5.62
N GLN A 535 -14.13 -21.05 -6.85
CA GLN A 535 -13.18 -20.24 -7.62
C GLN A 535 -13.81 -18.98 -8.24
N LEU A 536 -15.12 -18.79 -8.12
CA LEU A 536 -15.85 -17.67 -8.70
C LEU A 536 -16.46 -16.78 -7.63
N ALA A 537 -16.24 -15.47 -7.72
CA ALA A 537 -16.85 -14.48 -6.83
C ALA A 537 -18.40 -14.54 -6.83
N SER A 538 -19.01 -14.93 -7.94
CA SER A 538 -20.46 -15.09 -8.06
C SER A 538 -21.06 -16.16 -7.16
N SER A 539 -20.25 -17.12 -6.67
CA SER A 539 -20.68 -18.17 -5.73
C SER A 539 -20.74 -17.70 -4.27
N PHE A 540 -20.46 -16.42 -4.02
CA PHE A 540 -20.51 -15.81 -2.69
C PHE A 540 -21.55 -14.70 -2.64
N SER A 541 -22.19 -14.52 -1.48
CA SER A 541 -23.10 -13.41 -1.18
C SER A 541 -22.57 -12.62 0.01
N CYS A 542 -22.83 -11.30 0.02
CA CYS A 542 -22.59 -10.47 1.18
C CYS A 542 -23.74 -10.67 2.18
N VAL A 543 -23.39 -11.04 3.41
CA VAL A 543 -24.33 -11.27 4.52
C VAL A 543 -23.84 -10.55 5.76
N GLU A 544 -24.73 -10.25 6.68
CA GLU A 544 -24.31 -9.74 8.00
C GLU A 544 -23.45 -10.78 8.72
N ALA A 545 -22.42 -10.29 9.42
CA ALA A 545 -21.62 -11.14 10.29
C ALA A 545 -22.49 -11.71 11.40
N ASP A 546 -22.31 -12.98 11.75
CA ASP A 546 -23.01 -13.56 12.90
C ASP A 546 -22.66 -12.78 14.19
N ALA A 547 -23.60 -12.63 15.11
CA ALA A 547 -23.44 -11.78 16.31
C ALA A 547 -22.19 -12.10 17.15
N GLU A 548 -21.66 -13.34 17.09
CA GLU A 548 -20.41 -13.74 17.71
C GLU A 548 -19.17 -13.14 17.04
N SER A 549 -19.19 -12.95 15.70
CA SER A 549 -18.08 -12.30 14.96
C SER A 549 -18.03 -10.78 15.17
N ALA A 550 -19.18 -10.15 15.41
CA ALA A 550 -19.26 -8.74 15.75
C ALA A 550 -18.73 -8.43 17.16
N GLY A 551 -18.79 -9.39 18.09
CA GLY A 551 -18.36 -9.22 19.50
C GLY A 551 -16.83 -9.28 19.70
N VAL A 552 -16.05 -9.75 18.74
CA VAL A 552 -14.56 -9.81 18.85
C VAL A 552 -13.92 -8.43 18.66
N ALA A 553 -14.60 -7.50 18.02
CA ALA A 553 -14.14 -6.12 17.85
C ALA A 553 -14.32 -5.24 19.10
N ASN A 554 -15.06 -5.73 20.11
CA ASN A 554 -15.42 -4.97 21.33
C ASN A 554 -14.82 -5.54 22.63
N ARG A 555 -13.84 -6.46 22.57
CA ARG A 555 -13.18 -6.99 23.78
C ARG A 555 -11.68 -6.79 23.76
#